data_11b3dcfa6534525831aaf67828a00cd4
#
_entry.id   11b3dcfa6534525831aaf67828a00cd4
#
_cell.length_a   1.000
_cell.length_b   1.000
_cell.length_c   1.000
_cell.angle_alpha   90.00
_cell.angle_beta   90.00
_cell.angle_gamma   90.00
#
_symmetry.space_group_name_H-M   'P 1'
#
loop_
_entity.id
_entity.type
_entity.pdbx_description
1 polymer ?
#
loop_
_entity_poly.entity_id
_entity_poly.type
_entity_poly.pdbx_seq_one_letter_code
_entity_poly.pdbx_strand_id
1 'polypeptide(L)'
;EVTSDAFRHTLLEFAELMLFLLVAMTYISALEERRLFDALRAWMIRRGFSYRTLFWISGVLAFIISSFANNMTTAMLMCAVVMKVAEGDKRFINLTCVNIVVAANAGGAFIPFGDITTLMVWQAGIVTFNEFFTLFVPAMVNYLVPAIIMSFFVERRYPAAQQEEVE
;
A
#
# COMPACT_ATOMS: atom_id res chain seq x y z
N GLU A 1 45.20 -2.63 12.36
CA GLU A 1 44.62 -1.27 12.44
C GLU A 1 43.59 -1.04 11.32
N VAL A 2 43.92 -1.23 10.04
CA VAL A 2 42.98 -1.01 8.91
C VAL A 2 41.73 -1.86 9.00
N THR A 3 41.77 -3.08 9.45
CA THR A 3 40.62 -3.97 9.65
C THR A 3 39.71 -3.52 10.80
N SER A 4 40.29 -2.96 11.86
CA SER A 4 39.55 -2.44 13.02
C SER A 4 38.77 -1.18 12.66
N ASP A 5 39.33 -0.28 11.88
CA ASP A 5 38.69 0.96 11.46
C ASP A 5 37.59 0.70 10.43
N ALA A 6 37.80 -0.22 9.48
CA ALA A 6 36.79 -0.65 8.53
C ALA A 6 35.60 -1.33 9.26
N PHE A 7 35.87 -2.20 10.21
CA PHE A 7 34.83 -2.84 11.02
C PHE A 7 34.02 -1.81 11.83
N ARG A 8 34.71 -0.85 12.45
CA ARG A 8 34.05 0.21 13.23
C ARG A 8 33.18 1.11 12.35
N HIS A 9 33.65 1.45 11.15
CA HIS A 9 32.87 2.25 10.19
C HIS A 9 31.59 1.51 9.77
N THR A 10 31.69 0.25 9.38
CA THR A 10 30.53 -0.58 9.01
C THR A 10 29.57 -0.77 10.18
N LEU A 11 30.08 -0.89 11.42
CA LEU A 11 29.23 -1.01 12.61
C LEU A 11 28.45 0.27 12.90
N LEU A 12 29.08 1.45 12.69
CA LEU A 12 28.41 2.75 12.85
C LEU A 12 27.33 2.94 11.80
N GLU A 13 27.60 2.65 10.52
CA GLU A 13 26.61 2.70 9.45
C GLU A 13 25.42 1.78 9.73
N PHE A 14 25.68 0.56 10.20
CA PHE A 14 24.64 -0.38 10.59
C PHE A 14 23.82 0.12 11.79
N ALA A 15 24.46 0.73 12.79
CA ALA A 15 23.77 1.27 13.95
C ALA A 15 22.87 2.48 13.59
N GLU A 16 23.34 3.36 12.72
CA GLU A 16 22.57 4.48 12.20
C GLU A 16 21.33 4.00 11.42
N LEU A 17 21.51 3.01 10.55
CA LEU A 17 20.43 2.33 9.82
C LEU A 17 19.38 1.75 10.77
N MET A 18 19.82 1.00 11.77
CA MET A 18 18.92 0.35 12.73
C MET A 18 18.15 1.36 13.59
N LEU A 19 18.81 2.40 14.07
CA LEU A 19 18.17 3.47 14.84
C LEU A 19 17.13 4.23 13.98
N PHE A 20 17.49 4.56 12.75
CA PHE A 20 16.57 5.23 11.85
C PHE A 20 15.35 4.36 11.53
N LEU A 21 15.56 3.08 11.20
CA LEU A 21 14.48 2.12 10.96
C LEU A 21 13.55 1.99 12.17
N LEU A 22 14.12 1.90 13.37
CA LEU A 22 13.36 1.79 14.60
C LEU A 22 12.46 3.02 14.82
N VAL A 23 13.00 4.21 14.64
CA VAL A 23 12.23 5.46 14.76
C VAL A 23 11.19 5.57 13.66
N ALA A 24 11.57 5.37 12.40
CA ALA A 24 10.66 5.47 11.25
C ALA A 24 9.51 4.47 11.37
N MET A 25 9.80 3.20 11.68
CA MET A 25 8.77 2.17 11.85
C MET A 25 7.86 2.44 13.04
N THR A 26 8.38 2.99 14.13
CA THR A 26 7.55 3.40 15.28
C THR A 26 6.57 4.50 14.89
N TYR A 27 7.01 5.50 14.12
CA TYR A 27 6.14 6.56 13.64
C TYR A 27 5.07 6.04 12.67
N ILE A 28 5.46 5.19 11.72
CA ILE A 28 4.55 4.58 10.74
C ILE A 28 3.51 3.73 11.46
N SER A 29 3.92 2.87 12.39
CA SER A 29 3.00 2.05 13.18
C SER A 29 2.03 2.89 14.02
N ALA A 30 2.51 3.99 14.62
CA ALA A 30 1.65 4.90 15.37
C ALA A 30 0.60 5.62 14.49
N LEU A 31 0.90 5.87 13.22
CA LEU A 31 -0.06 6.40 12.24
C LEU A 31 -1.09 5.36 11.83
N GLU A 32 -0.67 4.09 11.66
CA GLU A 32 -1.54 2.97 11.33
C GLU A 32 -2.58 2.68 12.43
N GLU A 33 -2.21 2.82 13.71
CA GLU A 33 -3.11 2.61 14.86
C GLU A 33 -4.24 3.65 14.99
N ARG A 34 -4.19 4.79 14.29
CA ARG A 34 -5.13 5.91 14.44
C ARG A 34 -6.51 5.70 13.81
N ARG A 35 -7.01 4.48 13.66
CA ARG A 35 -8.36 4.15 13.15
C ARG A 35 -8.70 4.73 11.76
N LEU A 36 -7.69 5.15 10.99
CA LEU A 36 -7.89 5.65 9.63
C LEU A 36 -8.57 4.60 8.75
N PHE A 37 -8.16 3.35 8.91
CA PHE A 37 -8.71 2.22 8.15
C PHE A 37 -10.14 1.87 8.55
N ASP A 38 -10.51 2.03 9.83
CA ASP A 38 -11.89 1.82 10.29
C ASP A 38 -12.83 2.90 9.74
N ALA A 39 -12.39 4.15 9.73
CA ALA A 39 -13.14 5.25 9.13
C ALA A 39 -13.30 5.07 7.61
N LEU A 40 -12.23 4.65 6.93
CA LEU A 40 -12.24 4.35 5.50
C LEU A 40 -13.21 3.21 5.17
N ARG A 41 -13.17 2.14 5.96
CA ARG A 41 -14.11 1.02 5.84
C ARG A 41 -15.57 1.48 6.01
N ALA A 42 -15.86 2.22 7.09
CA ALA A 42 -17.20 2.73 7.33
C ALA A 42 -17.69 3.64 6.19
N TRP A 43 -16.80 4.46 5.62
CA TRP A 43 -17.09 5.29 4.48
C TRP A 43 -17.39 4.47 3.21
N MET A 44 -16.60 3.44 2.92
CA MET A 44 -16.80 2.57 1.75
C MET A 44 -18.14 1.82 1.83
N ILE A 45 -18.51 1.32 3.02
CA ILE A 45 -19.78 0.62 3.24
C ILE A 45 -20.97 1.56 3.07
N ARG A 46 -20.93 2.77 3.68
CA ARG A 46 -22.03 3.73 3.66
C ARG A 46 -22.38 4.27 2.27
N ARG A 47 -21.41 4.30 1.35
CA ARG A 47 -21.60 4.93 0.03
C ARG A 47 -22.29 4.05 -1.00
N GLY A 48 -22.50 2.78 -0.74
CA GLY A 48 -23.22 1.90 -1.66
C GLY A 48 -22.54 1.74 -3.01
N PHE A 49 -21.22 1.60 -3.06
CA PHE A 49 -20.49 1.54 -4.32
C PHE A 49 -20.71 0.21 -5.07
N SER A 50 -20.82 0.30 -6.40
CA SER A 50 -20.78 -0.89 -7.26
C SER A 50 -19.43 -1.59 -7.14
N TYR A 51 -19.35 -2.89 -7.44
CA TYR A 51 -18.11 -3.66 -7.42
C TYR A 51 -17.00 -3.03 -8.25
N ARG A 52 -17.32 -2.47 -9.41
CA ARG A 52 -16.33 -1.80 -10.26
C ARG A 52 -15.78 -0.52 -9.61
N THR A 53 -16.62 0.23 -8.94
CA THR A 53 -16.20 1.44 -8.20
C THR A 53 -15.37 1.06 -6.99
N LEU A 54 -15.77 0.02 -6.24
CA LEU A 54 -14.99 -0.53 -5.12
C LEU A 54 -13.60 -0.99 -5.55
N PHE A 55 -13.50 -1.69 -6.69
CA PHE A 55 -12.23 -2.14 -7.25
C PHE A 55 -11.26 -0.96 -7.50
N TRP A 56 -11.73 0.11 -8.13
CA TRP A 56 -10.90 1.27 -8.41
C TRP A 56 -10.57 2.09 -7.16
N ILE A 57 -11.55 2.36 -6.32
CA ILE A 57 -11.35 3.13 -5.08
C ILE A 57 -10.37 2.41 -4.17
N SER A 58 -10.54 1.10 -3.94
CA SER A 58 -9.65 0.34 -3.07
C SER A 58 -8.21 0.30 -3.59
N GLY A 59 -8.01 0.15 -4.91
CA GLY A 59 -6.68 0.19 -5.51
C GLY A 59 -6.02 1.57 -5.42
N VAL A 60 -6.73 2.63 -5.79
CA VAL A 60 -6.19 4.01 -5.70
C VAL A 60 -5.86 4.38 -4.25
N LEU A 61 -6.73 4.03 -3.31
CA LEU A 61 -6.46 4.26 -1.88
C LEU A 61 -5.26 3.46 -1.38
N ALA A 62 -5.14 2.19 -1.79
CA ALA A 62 -3.98 1.37 -1.44
C ALA A 62 -2.69 1.97 -2.01
N PHE A 63 -2.69 2.47 -3.23
CA PHE A 63 -1.55 3.16 -3.84
C PHE A 63 -1.13 4.40 -3.06
N ILE A 64 -2.09 5.27 -2.70
CA ILE A 64 -1.81 6.51 -1.96
C ILE A 64 -1.36 6.21 -0.53
N ILE A 65 -2.07 5.35 0.18
CA ILE A 65 -1.76 5.04 1.58
C ILE A 65 -0.39 4.37 1.70
N SER A 66 -0.07 3.44 0.79
CA SER A 66 1.19 2.72 0.77
C SER A 66 2.41 3.61 0.50
N SER A 67 2.22 4.82 -0.03
CA SER A 67 3.31 5.78 -0.16
C SER A 67 3.84 6.27 1.19
N PHE A 68 3.01 6.20 2.24
CA PHE A 68 3.33 6.69 3.59
C PHE A 68 3.28 5.60 4.66
N ALA A 69 2.63 4.48 4.37
CA ALA A 69 2.49 3.34 5.24
C ALA A 69 3.13 2.10 4.63
N ASN A 70 3.44 1.10 5.45
CA ASN A 70 4.03 -0.15 4.98
C ASN A 70 3.11 -0.85 3.95
N ASN A 71 3.68 -1.30 2.81
CA ASN A 71 2.96 -1.97 1.73
C ASN A 71 2.15 -3.18 2.22
N MET A 72 2.76 -4.01 3.07
CA MET A 72 2.14 -5.23 3.56
C MET A 72 0.94 -4.91 4.45
N THR A 73 1.09 -3.98 5.39
CA THR A 73 0.01 -3.56 6.29
C THR A 73 -1.13 -2.94 5.52
N THR A 74 -0.83 -2.02 4.58
CA THR A 74 -1.82 -1.40 3.70
C THR A 74 -2.59 -2.45 2.90
N ALA A 75 -1.90 -3.41 2.28
CA ALA A 75 -2.53 -4.47 1.51
C ALA A 75 -3.43 -5.35 2.37
N MET A 76 -2.96 -5.80 3.54
CA MET A 76 -3.73 -6.64 4.45
C MET A 76 -5.01 -5.94 4.93
N LEU A 77 -4.90 -4.69 5.36
CA LEU A 77 -6.04 -3.92 5.88
C LEU A 77 -7.07 -3.63 4.79
N MET A 78 -6.62 -3.21 3.61
CA MET A 78 -7.51 -2.95 2.49
C MET A 78 -8.18 -4.23 1.96
N CYS A 79 -7.48 -5.36 1.90
CA CYS A 79 -8.08 -6.65 1.56
C CYS A 79 -9.12 -7.07 2.60
N ALA A 80 -8.85 -6.87 3.91
CA ALA A 80 -9.82 -7.18 4.96
C ALA A 80 -11.10 -6.33 4.83
N VAL A 81 -10.99 -5.06 4.43
CA VAL A 81 -12.15 -4.19 4.13
C VAL A 81 -12.96 -4.76 2.97
N VAL A 82 -12.30 -5.08 1.85
CA VAL A 82 -12.97 -5.61 0.65
C VAL A 82 -13.64 -6.96 0.92
N MET A 83 -12.99 -7.86 1.65
CA MET A 83 -13.58 -9.16 2.01
C MET A 83 -14.88 -9.01 2.79
N LYS A 84 -14.99 -8.00 3.66
CA LYS A 84 -16.22 -7.75 4.42
C LYS A 84 -17.31 -7.03 3.62
N VAL A 85 -16.93 -6.19 2.67
CA VAL A 85 -17.90 -5.46 1.84
C VAL A 85 -18.48 -6.35 0.74
N ALA A 86 -17.68 -7.26 0.22
CA ALA A 86 -18.04 -8.15 -0.91
C ALA A 86 -18.32 -9.59 -0.46
N GLU A 87 -18.87 -9.76 0.74
CA GLU A 87 -19.15 -11.09 1.33
C GLU A 87 -19.97 -11.95 0.36
N GLY A 88 -19.41 -13.09 -0.04
CA GLY A 88 -20.06 -14.06 -0.95
C GLY A 88 -19.48 -14.10 -2.38
N ASP A 89 -18.90 -13.04 -2.91
CA ASP A 89 -18.30 -13.03 -4.26
C ASP A 89 -16.79 -13.27 -4.24
N LYS A 90 -16.40 -14.54 -4.22
CA LYS A 90 -14.97 -14.95 -4.20
C LYS A 90 -14.19 -14.43 -5.42
N ARG A 91 -14.83 -14.34 -6.59
CA ARG A 91 -14.16 -13.89 -7.82
C ARG A 91 -13.81 -12.41 -7.73
N PHE A 92 -14.75 -11.60 -7.29
CA PHE A 92 -14.54 -10.17 -7.06
C PHE A 92 -13.47 -9.93 -5.98
N ILE A 93 -13.58 -10.62 -4.84
CA ILE A 93 -12.60 -10.52 -3.74
C ILE A 93 -11.19 -10.82 -4.24
N ASN A 94 -10.99 -11.92 -4.96
CA ASN A 94 -9.67 -12.31 -5.47
C ASN A 94 -9.10 -11.26 -6.42
N LEU A 95 -9.87 -10.78 -7.40
CA LEU A 95 -9.42 -9.76 -8.35
C LEU A 95 -9.08 -8.44 -7.64
N THR A 96 -9.90 -8.04 -6.68
CA THR A 96 -9.71 -6.79 -5.96
C THR A 96 -8.54 -6.87 -4.98
N CYS A 97 -8.34 -8.00 -4.31
CA CYS A 97 -7.17 -8.20 -3.45
C CYS A 97 -5.86 -8.19 -4.26
N VAL A 98 -5.83 -8.83 -5.44
CA VAL A 98 -4.66 -8.75 -6.33
C VAL A 98 -4.40 -7.29 -6.76
N ASN A 99 -5.45 -6.55 -7.14
CA ASN A 99 -5.34 -5.13 -7.48
C ASN A 99 -4.78 -4.29 -6.33
N ILE A 100 -5.26 -4.52 -5.10
CA ILE A 100 -4.78 -3.83 -3.89
C ILE A 100 -3.30 -4.12 -3.63
N VAL A 101 -2.87 -5.38 -3.75
CA VAL A 101 -1.46 -5.76 -3.55
C VAL A 101 -0.56 -5.11 -4.59
N VAL A 102 -0.94 -5.13 -5.87
CA VAL A 102 -0.20 -4.46 -6.94
C VAL A 102 -0.13 -2.96 -6.70
N ALA A 103 -1.26 -2.34 -6.33
CA ALA A 103 -1.34 -0.93 -6.03
C ALA A 103 -0.47 -0.53 -4.83
N ALA A 104 -0.51 -1.30 -3.74
CA ALA A 104 0.29 -1.04 -2.55
C ALA A 104 1.80 -1.13 -2.84
N ASN A 105 2.25 -2.16 -3.56
CA ASN A 105 3.66 -2.27 -3.94
C ASN A 105 4.10 -1.14 -4.87
N ALA A 106 3.28 -0.78 -5.85
CA ALA A 106 3.59 0.32 -6.75
C ALA A 106 3.62 1.67 -6.00
N GLY A 107 2.67 1.89 -5.08
CA GLY A 107 2.60 3.10 -4.26
C GLY A 107 3.77 3.29 -3.30
N GLY A 108 4.36 2.20 -2.80
CA GLY A 108 5.54 2.26 -1.94
C GLY A 108 6.87 2.47 -2.69
N ALA A 109 6.89 2.36 -4.01
CA ALA A 109 8.13 2.34 -4.78
C ALA A 109 8.72 3.73 -5.08
N PHE A 110 7.92 4.80 -5.08
CA PHE A 110 8.35 6.14 -5.51
C PHE A 110 8.64 7.12 -4.36
N ILE A 111 8.57 6.64 -3.12
CA ILE A 111 8.94 7.39 -1.91
C ILE A 111 9.90 6.53 -1.07
N PRO A 112 10.97 7.11 -0.51
CA PRO A 112 11.92 6.35 0.30
C PRO A 112 11.31 5.64 1.50
N PHE A 113 10.22 6.18 2.06
CA PHE A 113 9.57 5.67 3.27
C PHE A 113 8.44 4.66 2.99
N GLY A 114 8.07 4.43 1.74
CA GLY A 114 6.97 3.54 1.36
C GLY A 114 7.29 2.05 1.58
N ASP A 115 8.57 1.68 1.50
CA ASP A 115 9.04 0.30 1.74
C ASP A 115 10.41 0.31 2.43
N ILE A 116 10.70 -0.75 3.19
CA ILE A 116 12.02 -0.96 3.82
C ILE A 116 13.12 -1.00 2.75
N THR A 117 12.88 -1.61 1.61
CA THR A 117 13.85 -1.72 0.52
C THR A 117 14.20 -0.38 -0.11
N THR A 118 13.22 0.49 -0.35
CA THR A 118 13.45 1.85 -0.87
C THR A 118 14.19 2.71 0.15
N LEU A 119 13.86 2.53 1.43
CA LEU A 119 14.54 3.20 2.53
C LEU A 119 16.02 2.85 2.61
N MET A 120 16.37 1.55 2.48
CA MET A 120 17.76 1.09 2.47
C MET A 120 18.54 1.67 1.28
N VAL A 121 17.95 1.72 0.09
CA VAL A 121 18.57 2.32 -1.11
C VAL A 121 18.82 3.82 -0.91
N TRP A 122 17.90 4.52 -0.30
CA TRP A 122 18.05 5.94 0.02
C TRP A 122 19.15 6.19 1.05
N GLN A 123 19.20 5.41 2.12
CA GLN A 123 20.23 5.55 3.16
C GLN A 123 21.64 5.16 2.67
N ALA A 124 21.72 4.21 1.76
CA ALA A 124 23.00 3.88 1.10
C ALA A 124 23.52 5.00 0.19
N GLY A 125 22.77 6.11 0.03
CA GLY A 125 23.16 7.25 -0.79
C GLY A 125 23.19 6.96 -2.30
N ILE A 126 22.60 5.82 -2.74
CA ILE A 126 22.58 5.41 -4.14
C ILE A 126 21.63 6.30 -4.96
N VAL A 127 20.50 6.69 -4.34
CA VAL A 127 19.45 7.51 -4.94
C VAL A 127 19.12 8.65 -3.99
N THR A 128 19.07 9.89 -4.50
CA THR A 128 18.67 11.05 -3.71
C THR A 128 17.16 11.10 -3.52
N PHE A 129 16.69 11.82 -2.49
CA PHE A 129 15.27 11.96 -2.21
C PHE A 129 14.45 12.46 -3.42
N ASN A 130 14.98 13.42 -4.16
CA ASN A 130 14.29 13.97 -5.33
C ASN A 130 14.24 13.00 -6.51
N GLU A 131 15.23 12.14 -6.66
CA GLU A 131 15.27 11.13 -7.72
C GLU A 131 14.17 10.07 -7.54
N PHE A 132 13.74 9.78 -6.30
CA PHE A 132 12.62 8.88 -6.06
C PHE A 132 11.33 9.34 -6.74
N PHE A 133 11.08 10.65 -6.85
CA PHE A 133 9.89 11.15 -7.54
C PHE A 133 9.90 10.86 -9.05
N THR A 134 11.06 10.62 -9.65
CA THR A 134 11.11 10.17 -11.05
C THR A 134 10.50 8.78 -11.24
N LEU A 135 10.47 7.97 -10.17
CA LEU A 135 9.85 6.64 -10.16
C LEU A 135 8.31 6.71 -10.09
N PHE A 136 7.71 7.90 -9.88
CA PHE A 136 6.26 8.04 -9.81
C PHE A 136 5.58 7.58 -11.11
N VAL A 137 6.11 7.99 -12.28
CA VAL A 137 5.52 7.59 -13.58
C VAL A 137 5.63 6.09 -13.81
N PRO A 138 6.80 5.44 -13.66
CA PRO A 138 6.90 3.98 -13.71
C PRO A 138 5.98 3.27 -12.70
N ALA A 139 5.88 3.77 -11.47
CA ALA A 139 5.01 3.20 -10.45
C ALA A 139 3.52 3.29 -10.83
N MET A 140 3.09 4.44 -11.35
CA MET A 140 1.73 4.63 -11.87
C MET A 140 1.44 3.66 -13.03
N VAL A 141 2.34 3.50 -13.98
CA VAL A 141 2.18 2.57 -15.10
C VAL A 141 2.09 1.13 -14.58
N ASN A 142 2.97 0.76 -13.64
CA ASN A 142 2.99 -0.57 -13.02
C ASN A 142 1.68 -0.90 -12.29
N TYR A 143 1.02 0.09 -11.71
CA TYR A 143 -0.31 -0.07 -11.10
C TYR A 143 -1.43 -0.07 -12.16
N LEU A 144 -1.46 0.94 -13.05
CA LEU A 144 -2.60 1.17 -13.94
C LEU A 144 -2.77 0.07 -15.00
N VAL A 145 -1.67 -0.45 -15.55
CA VAL A 145 -1.75 -1.47 -16.61
C VAL A 145 -2.44 -2.74 -16.13
N PRO A 146 -2.03 -3.39 -15.02
CA PRO A 146 -2.76 -4.54 -14.49
C PRO A 146 -4.17 -4.19 -14.01
N ALA A 147 -4.36 -3.02 -13.39
CA ALA A 147 -5.68 -2.58 -12.91
C ALA A 147 -6.69 -2.43 -14.05
N ILE A 148 -6.29 -1.82 -15.17
CA ILE A 148 -7.14 -1.70 -16.36
C ILE A 148 -7.51 -3.08 -16.90
N ILE A 149 -6.54 -3.97 -17.05
CA ILE A 149 -6.78 -5.34 -17.55
C ILE A 149 -7.76 -6.08 -16.62
N MET A 150 -7.52 -6.06 -15.32
CA MET A 150 -8.38 -6.71 -14.32
C MET A 150 -9.77 -6.10 -14.25
N SER A 151 -9.91 -4.78 -14.48
CA SER A 151 -11.20 -4.08 -14.43
C SER A 151 -12.21 -4.57 -15.46
N PHE A 152 -11.76 -5.14 -16.60
CA PHE A 152 -12.63 -5.74 -17.61
C PHE A 152 -13.29 -7.04 -17.09
N PHE A 153 -12.69 -7.71 -16.13
CA PHE A 153 -13.20 -8.94 -15.55
C PHE A 153 -14.08 -8.70 -14.31
N VAL A 154 -14.19 -7.44 -13.86
CA VAL A 154 -15.05 -7.04 -12.75
C VAL A 154 -16.45 -6.72 -13.25
N GLU A 155 -17.45 -7.45 -12.74
CA GLU A 155 -18.84 -7.22 -13.09
C GLU A 155 -19.38 -5.90 -12.51
N ARG A 156 -20.33 -5.28 -13.21
CA ARG A 156 -21.04 -4.07 -12.73
C ARG A 156 -22.26 -4.49 -11.90
N ARG A 157 -22.03 -5.08 -10.73
CA ARG A 157 -23.09 -5.45 -9.77
C ARG A 157 -22.89 -4.69 -8.46
N TYR A 158 -23.95 -4.63 -7.66
CA TYR A 158 -23.89 -4.10 -6.29
C TYR A 158 -23.70 -5.26 -5.30
N PRO A 159 -22.97 -5.05 -4.18
CA PRO A 159 -22.84 -6.04 -3.12
C PRO A 159 -24.22 -6.45 -2.57
N ALA A 160 -24.41 -7.74 -2.28
CA ALA A 160 -25.68 -8.27 -1.77
C ALA A 160 -26.14 -7.61 -0.46
N ALA A 161 -25.22 -7.22 0.40
CA ALA A 161 -25.50 -6.50 1.65
C ALA A 161 -26.16 -5.13 1.47
N GLN A 162 -26.20 -4.60 0.24
CA GLN A 162 -26.85 -3.32 -0.07
C GLN A 162 -28.20 -3.49 -0.79
N GLN A 163 -28.52 -4.68 -1.25
CA GLN A 163 -29.81 -4.95 -1.88
C GLN A 163 -30.93 -5.06 -0.85
N GLU A 164 -30.62 -5.44 0.40
CA GLU A 164 -31.59 -5.53 1.49
C GLU A 164 -32.01 -4.17 2.10
N GLU A 165 -31.25 -3.09 1.87
CA GLU A 165 -31.62 -1.73 2.37
C GLU A 165 -32.50 -0.94 1.38
N VAL A 166 -32.72 -1.43 0.16
CA VAL A 166 -33.46 -0.73 -0.91
C VAL A 166 -34.87 -1.34 -1.15
N GLU A 167 -35.18 -2.50 -0.54
CA GLU A 167 -36.54 -3.06 -0.49
C GLU A 167 -37.21 -2.68 0.84
#